data_f06b022d9f53d78de26fb56859bae824
#
_entry.id   f06b022d9f53d78de26fb56859bae824
#
_cell.length_a   1.000
_cell.length_b   1.000
_cell.length_c   1.000
_cell.angle_alpha   90.00
_cell.angle_beta   90.00
_cell.angle_gamma   90.00
#
_symmetry.space_group_name_H-M   'P 1'
#
loop_
_entity.id
_entity.type
_entity.pdbx_description
1 polymer ?
#
loop_
_entity_poly.entity_id
_entity_poly.type
_entity_poly.pdbx_seq_one_letter_code
_entity_poly.pdbx_strand_id
1 'polypeptide(L)'
;MVETNTRLASGFSQWQCPKVHHDSVIGQPGSGFKIAMSTVVIFRRSFGAAGLGVGRRAFDKTLKHTKSRSLFGATITAMLGVQAKLADMIIDLETAALVIYWAGWSKNVTGGRCTREASWQS
;
A
#
# COMPACT_ATOMS: atom_id res chain seq x y z
N MET A 1 -28.93 -8.56 -20.52
CA MET A 1 -28.56 -7.20 -20.15
C MET A 1 -28.47 -7.20 -18.63
N VAL A 2 -27.29 -7.07 -18.06
CA VAL A 2 -27.07 -7.13 -16.60
C VAL A 2 -26.88 -5.70 -16.10
N GLU A 3 -27.72 -5.24 -15.19
CA GLU A 3 -27.56 -3.94 -14.52
C GLU A 3 -26.57 -4.12 -13.35
N THR A 4 -25.40 -3.52 -13.46
CA THR A 4 -24.44 -3.45 -12.35
C THR A 4 -24.61 -2.13 -11.62
N ASN A 5 -25.20 -2.18 -10.43
CA ASN A 5 -25.36 -1.02 -9.56
C ASN A 5 -24.12 -0.90 -8.66
N THR A 6 -23.12 -0.14 -9.09
CA THR A 6 -21.91 0.09 -8.30
C THR A 6 -22.00 1.47 -7.64
N ARG A 7 -22.29 1.51 -6.33
CA ARG A 7 -22.20 2.73 -5.52
C ARG A 7 -20.79 2.84 -4.94
N LEU A 8 -19.99 3.76 -5.43
CA LEU A 8 -18.79 4.21 -4.73
C LEU A 8 -19.12 5.49 -3.98
N ALA A 9 -18.90 5.47 -2.67
CA ALA A 9 -19.17 6.58 -1.77
C ALA A 9 -18.06 7.64 -1.85
N SER A 10 -18.09 8.48 -2.87
CA SER A 10 -17.44 9.79 -2.86
C SER A 10 -18.36 10.76 -3.57
N GLY A 11 -18.88 11.72 -2.82
CA GLY A 11 -19.85 12.69 -3.31
C GLY A 11 -19.43 13.31 -4.65
N PHE A 12 -20.44 13.56 -5.49
CA PHE A 12 -20.39 14.22 -6.78
C PHE A 12 -20.18 13.38 -8.05
N SER A 13 -20.60 12.15 -8.10
CA SER A 13 -20.80 11.51 -9.41
C SER A 13 -22.25 11.04 -9.53
N GLN A 14 -22.96 11.64 -10.47
CA GLN A 14 -24.26 11.17 -10.92
C GLN A 14 -24.02 9.82 -11.64
N TRP A 15 -24.31 8.73 -10.93
CA TRP A 15 -24.11 7.38 -11.46
C TRP A 15 -25.15 7.09 -12.52
N GLN A 16 -24.76 7.13 -13.78
CA GLN A 16 -25.52 6.52 -14.85
C GLN A 16 -25.16 5.02 -14.85
N CYS A 17 -26.16 4.14 -14.68
CA CYS A 17 -25.95 2.71 -14.88
C CYS A 17 -25.60 2.46 -16.35
N PRO A 18 -24.33 2.19 -16.72
CA PRO A 18 -24.02 1.88 -18.09
C PRO A 18 -24.66 0.53 -18.44
N LYS A 19 -25.40 0.50 -19.54
CA LYS A 19 -25.86 -0.76 -20.12
C LYS A 19 -24.67 -1.45 -20.76
N VAL A 20 -24.22 -2.54 -20.15
CA VAL A 20 -23.04 -3.30 -20.60
C VAL A 20 -23.53 -4.50 -21.39
N HIS A 21 -22.86 -4.81 -22.52
CA HIS A 21 -23.16 -6.00 -23.30
C HIS A 21 -22.79 -7.26 -22.50
N HIS A 22 -23.54 -8.34 -22.68
CA HIS A 22 -23.37 -9.59 -21.92
C HIS A 22 -21.92 -10.15 -22.02
N ASP A 23 -21.28 -10.00 -23.18
CA ASP A 23 -19.89 -10.46 -23.41
C ASP A 23 -18.83 -9.65 -22.66
N SER A 24 -19.21 -8.50 -22.09
CA SER A 24 -18.31 -7.67 -21.27
C SER A 24 -18.34 -8.04 -19.79
N VAL A 25 -19.13 -9.03 -19.39
CA VAL A 25 -19.24 -9.50 -18.02
C VAL A 25 -18.09 -10.46 -17.71
N ILE A 26 -17.26 -10.11 -16.72
CA ILE A 26 -16.14 -10.95 -16.31
C ILE A 26 -16.63 -12.04 -15.35
N GLY A 27 -16.54 -13.31 -15.79
CA GLY A 27 -16.93 -14.47 -15.00
C GLY A 27 -18.42 -14.77 -15.04
N GLN A 28 -18.88 -15.65 -14.16
CA GLN A 28 -20.31 -16.04 -14.11
C GLN A 28 -21.12 -15.05 -13.28
N PRO A 29 -22.41 -14.83 -13.62
CA PRO A 29 -23.32 -14.04 -12.80
C PRO A 29 -23.35 -14.56 -11.36
N GLY A 30 -23.17 -13.66 -10.38
CA GLY A 30 -23.09 -14.00 -8.95
C GLY A 30 -21.67 -14.24 -8.41
N SER A 31 -20.65 -14.40 -9.26
CA SER A 31 -19.26 -14.61 -8.84
C SER A 31 -18.45 -13.32 -8.61
N GLY A 32 -19.06 -12.15 -8.82
CA GLY A 32 -18.37 -10.84 -8.80
C GLY A 32 -17.66 -10.55 -7.46
N PHE A 33 -18.25 -10.90 -6.34
CA PHE A 33 -17.61 -10.72 -5.02
C PHE A 33 -16.32 -11.54 -4.89
N LYS A 34 -16.33 -12.80 -5.32
CA LYS A 34 -15.16 -13.69 -5.29
C LYS A 34 -14.03 -13.14 -6.17
N ILE A 35 -14.37 -12.64 -7.36
CA ILE A 35 -13.42 -12.02 -8.29
C ILE A 35 -12.84 -10.74 -7.69
N ALA A 36 -13.67 -9.86 -7.12
CA ALA A 36 -13.24 -8.63 -6.47
C ALA A 36 -12.29 -8.93 -5.31
N MET A 37 -12.62 -9.86 -4.43
CA MET A 37 -11.78 -10.24 -3.29
C MET A 37 -10.44 -10.84 -3.74
N SER A 38 -10.41 -11.68 -4.77
CA SER A 38 -9.17 -12.22 -5.31
C SER A 38 -8.26 -11.11 -5.85
N THR A 39 -8.84 -10.12 -6.50
CA THR A 39 -8.13 -8.95 -7.03
C THR A 39 -7.55 -8.09 -5.90
N VAL A 40 -8.34 -7.81 -4.86
CA VAL A 40 -7.89 -7.04 -3.68
C VAL A 40 -6.69 -7.72 -3.00
N VAL A 41 -6.74 -9.04 -2.82
CA VAL A 41 -5.63 -9.81 -2.23
C VAL A 41 -4.33 -9.67 -3.05
N ILE A 42 -4.43 -9.61 -4.38
CA ILE A 42 -3.27 -9.41 -5.26
C ILE A 42 -2.72 -8.00 -5.13
N PHE A 43 -3.59 -6.99 -5.20
CA PHE A 43 -3.18 -5.58 -5.19
C PHE A 43 -2.71 -5.07 -3.83
N ARG A 44 -3.12 -5.69 -2.72
CA ARG A 44 -2.74 -5.28 -1.36
C ARG A 44 -1.21 -5.17 -1.19
N ARG A 45 -0.45 -6.06 -1.79
CA ARG A 45 1.02 -6.04 -1.74
C ARG A 45 1.63 -4.92 -2.59
N SER A 46 1.03 -4.64 -3.75
CA SER A 46 1.48 -3.52 -4.59
C SER A 46 1.27 -2.18 -3.89
N PHE A 47 0.17 -2.02 -3.14
CA PHE A 47 -0.04 -0.84 -2.30
C PHE A 47 0.98 -0.73 -1.18
N GLY A 48 1.32 -1.85 -0.52
CA GLY A 48 2.38 -1.87 0.48
C GLY A 48 3.74 -1.45 -0.10
N ALA A 49 4.10 -1.98 -1.27
CA ALA A 49 5.32 -1.60 -1.97
C ALA A 49 5.34 -0.12 -2.40
N ALA A 50 4.21 0.41 -2.84
CA ALA A 50 4.08 1.84 -3.17
C ALA A 50 4.26 2.71 -1.91
N GLY A 51 3.62 2.33 -0.80
CA GLY A 51 3.79 3.01 0.50
C GLY A 51 5.24 3.02 0.97
N LEU A 52 5.95 1.89 0.86
CA LEU A 52 7.38 1.79 1.17
C LEU A 52 8.22 2.74 0.30
N GLY A 53 7.91 2.84 -0.99
CA GLY A 53 8.60 3.77 -1.91
C GLY A 53 8.43 5.24 -1.50
N VAL A 54 7.21 5.63 -1.11
CA VAL A 54 6.93 6.98 -0.59
C VAL A 54 7.66 7.21 0.73
N GLY A 55 7.65 6.24 1.64
CA GLY A 55 8.36 6.30 2.93
C GLY A 55 9.86 6.50 2.77
N ARG A 56 10.51 5.72 1.89
CA ARG A 56 11.94 5.89 1.55
C ARG A 56 12.24 7.28 1.00
N ARG A 57 11.39 7.78 0.11
CA ARG A 57 11.56 9.13 -0.44
C ARG A 57 11.41 10.22 0.62
N ALA A 58 10.47 10.06 1.54
CA ALA A 58 10.28 10.98 2.66
C ALA A 58 11.50 10.98 3.58
N PHE A 59 12.05 9.81 3.91
CA PHE A 59 13.26 9.66 4.72
C PHE A 59 14.47 10.34 4.08
N ASP A 60 14.71 10.14 2.77
CA ASP A 60 15.79 10.80 2.03
C ASP A 60 15.69 12.32 2.09
N LYS A 61 14.48 12.85 1.92
CA LYS A 61 14.24 14.31 2.03
C LYS A 61 14.49 14.81 3.46
N THR A 62 14.03 14.07 4.45
CA THR A 62 14.25 14.40 5.86
C THR A 62 15.74 14.42 6.19
N LEU A 63 16.47 13.41 5.74
CA LEU A 63 17.91 13.31 5.95
C LEU A 63 18.69 14.47 5.29
N LYS A 64 18.31 14.84 4.07
CA LYS A 64 18.89 16.01 3.40
C LYS A 64 18.59 17.30 4.13
N HIS A 65 17.36 17.49 4.60
CA HIS A 65 16.95 18.67 5.33
C HIS A 65 17.69 18.79 6.67
N THR A 66 17.80 17.72 7.45
CA THR A 66 18.50 17.73 8.74
C THR A 66 20.00 18.01 8.62
N LYS A 67 20.62 17.58 7.50
CA LYS A 67 22.03 17.86 7.20
C LYS A 67 22.27 19.31 6.75
N SER A 68 21.33 19.92 6.05
CA SER A 68 21.47 21.28 5.52
C SER A 68 21.13 22.38 6.52
N ARG A 69 20.31 22.06 7.53
CA ARG A 69 19.84 23.06 8.49
C ARG A 69 20.69 23.07 9.74
N SER A 70 21.16 24.25 10.16
CA SER A 70 21.85 24.48 11.43
C SER A 70 20.96 25.22 12.42
N LEU A 71 21.01 24.80 13.68
CA LEU A 71 20.36 25.45 14.83
C LEU A 71 21.39 25.54 15.98
N PHE A 72 21.40 26.67 16.69
CA PHE A 72 22.30 26.88 17.84
C PHE A 72 23.79 26.66 17.50
N GLY A 73 24.22 26.96 16.27
CA GLY A 73 25.63 26.82 15.85
C GLY A 73 26.06 25.40 15.44
N ALA A 74 25.15 24.42 15.49
CA ALA A 74 25.38 23.04 15.06
C ALA A 74 24.34 22.60 14.02
N THR A 75 24.66 21.57 13.24
CA THR A 75 23.66 20.94 12.36
C THR A 75 22.59 20.23 13.18
N ILE A 76 21.34 20.24 12.73
CA ILE A 76 20.24 19.55 13.44
C ILE A 76 20.55 18.06 13.60
N THR A 77 21.29 17.47 12.67
CA THR A 77 21.72 16.07 12.75
C THR A 77 22.61 15.77 13.98
N ALA A 78 23.28 16.78 14.56
CA ALA A 78 24.10 16.60 15.77
C ALA A 78 23.26 16.44 17.06
N MET A 79 21.96 16.74 17.01
CA MET A 79 21.06 16.63 18.16
C MET A 79 20.65 15.18 18.39
N LEU A 80 20.90 14.64 19.58
CA LEU A 80 20.60 13.25 19.94
C LEU A 80 19.12 12.86 19.71
N GLY A 81 18.19 13.76 20.02
CA GLY A 81 16.77 13.52 19.79
C GLY A 81 16.37 13.38 18.31
N VAL A 82 17.10 14.04 17.40
CA VAL A 82 16.90 13.92 15.96
C VAL A 82 17.51 12.62 15.45
N GLN A 83 18.69 12.26 15.95
CA GLN A 83 19.35 10.99 15.62
C GLN A 83 18.48 9.80 16.01
N ALA A 84 17.89 9.81 17.21
CA ALA A 84 17.00 8.76 17.67
C ALA A 84 15.77 8.62 16.73
N LYS A 85 15.12 9.73 16.37
CA LYS A 85 13.99 9.71 15.44
C LYS A 85 14.37 9.19 14.05
N LEU A 86 15.54 9.56 13.54
CA LEU A 86 16.01 9.05 12.25
C LEU A 86 16.32 7.56 12.31
N ALA A 87 16.85 7.07 13.44
CA ALA A 87 17.08 5.65 13.66
C ALA A 87 15.77 4.85 13.69
N ASP A 88 14.76 5.34 14.41
CA ASP A 88 13.43 4.70 14.43
C ASP A 88 12.81 4.64 13.04
N MET A 89 12.85 5.74 12.27
CA MET A 89 12.33 5.78 10.91
C MET A 89 13.00 4.79 9.97
N ILE A 90 14.33 4.58 10.06
CA ILE A 90 15.01 3.60 9.21
C ILE A 90 14.66 2.17 9.60
N ILE A 91 14.53 1.89 10.90
CA ILE A 91 14.11 0.57 11.40
C ILE A 91 12.72 0.22 10.91
N ASP A 92 11.77 1.16 11.00
CA ASP A 92 10.40 0.96 10.49
C ASP A 92 10.37 0.69 8.99
N LEU A 93 11.16 1.43 8.20
CA LEU A 93 11.24 1.24 6.75
C LEU A 93 11.84 -0.11 6.37
N GLU A 94 12.91 -0.54 7.03
CA GLU A 94 13.54 -1.84 6.78
C GLU A 94 12.65 -3.00 7.23
N THR A 95 11.97 -2.85 8.36
CA THR A 95 11.00 -3.84 8.84
C THR A 95 9.83 -3.97 7.86
N ALA A 96 9.27 -2.86 7.39
CA ALA A 96 8.21 -2.87 6.38
C ALA A 96 8.67 -3.52 5.06
N ALA A 97 9.92 -3.24 4.63
CA ALA A 97 10.49 -3.85 3.44
C ALA A 97 10.57 -5.37 3.56
N LEU A 98 11.08 -5.88 4.68
CA LEU A 98 11.19 -7.32 4.95
C LEU A 98 9.82 -8.00 4.92
N VAL A 99 8.81 -7.40 5.56
CA VAL A 99 7.44 -7.94 5.58
C VAL A 99 6.84 -8.01 4.17
N ILE A 100 7.02 -6.95 3.35
CA ILE A 100 6.51 -6.90 1.98
C ILE A 100 7.20 -7.95 1.09
N TYR A 101 8.53 -8.07 1.18
CA TYR A 101 9.28 -9.08 0.43
C TYR A 101 8.92 -10.49 0.86
N TRP A 102 8.79 -10.73 2.17
CA TRP A 102 8.39 -12.04 2.69
C TRP A 102 6.98 -12.42 2.24
N ALA A 103 6.02 -11.49 2.28
CA ALA A 103 4.67 -11.70 1.77
C ALA A 103 4.64 -11.98 0.26
N GLY A 104 5.53 -11.35 -0.51
CA GLY A 104 5.70 -11.62 -1.94
C GLY A 104 6.27 -13.01 -2.21
N TRP A 105 7.32 -13.38 -1.50
CA TRP A 105 7.98 -14.68 -1.61
C TRP A 105 7.06 -15.83 -1.19
N SER A 106 6.41 -15.70 -0.05
CA SER A 106 5.49 -16.68 0.50
C SER A 106 4.37 -17.04 -0.50
N LYS A 107 3.83 -16.05 -1.22
CA LYS A 107 2.84 -16.33 -2.27
C LYS A 107 3.40 -17.15 -3.42
N ASN A 108 4.63 -16.87 -3.85
CA ASN A 108 5.24 -17.57 -4.97
C ASN A 108 5.53 -19.04 -4.62
N VAL A 109 5.89 -19.31 -3.37
CA VAL A 109 6.20 -20.67 -2.90
C VAL A 109 4.93 -21.46 -2.56
N THR A 110 3.93 -20.83 -1.97
CA THR A 110 2.73 -21.53 -1.42
C THR A 110 1.55 -21.55 -2.42
N GLY A 111 1.71 -21.05 -3.64
CA GLY A 111 0.66 -21.14 -4.66
C GLY A 111 -0.63 -20.35 -4.37
N GLY A 112 -0.55 -19.28 -3.57
CA GLY A 112 -1.63 -18.29 -3.56
C GLY A 112 -2.51 -18.16 -2.33
N ARG A 113 -2.32 -18.92 -1.24
CA ARG A 113 -3.06 -18.72 0.02
C ARG A 113 -2.20 -18.09 1.09
N CYS A 114 -2.02 -16.79 1.04
CA CYS A 114 -1.40 -15.99 2.09
C CYS A 114 -2.45 -15.23 2.89
N THR A 115 -3.32 -15.97 3.60
CA THR A 115 -4.33 -15.37 4.48
C THR A 115 -3.76 -14.99 5.84
N ARG A 116 -2.68 -15.64 6.29
CA ARG A 116 -2.05 -15.39 7.57
C ARG A 116 -1.25 -14.09 7.60
N GLU A 117 -0.46 -13.84 6.55
CA GLU A 117 0.37 -12.65 6.43
C GLU A 117 -0.46 -11.36 6.20
N ALA A 118 -1.66 -11.48 5.68
CA ALA A 118 -2.56 -10.36 5.52
C ALA A 118 -3.23 -9.92 6.85
N SER A 119 -3.29 -10.80 7.85
CA SER A 119 -3.91 -10.50 9.15
C SER A 119 -3.01 -9.71 10.11
N TRP A 120 -1.69 -9.66 9.86
CA TRP A 120 -0.74 -8.88 10.67
C TRP A 120 -0.66 -7.41 10.29
N GLN A 121 -1.39 -6.99 9.24
CA GLN A 121 -1.40 -5.61 8.70
C GLN A 121 -2.68 -4.83 9.02
N SER A 122 -3.51 -5.34 9.90
CA SER A 122 -4.69 -4.65 10.45
C SER A 122 -4.41 -4.27 11.95
#